data_103ae0736b6a2021e919744a769c5f42
#
_entry.id   103ae0736b6a2021e919744a769c5f42
#
_cell.length_a   1.000
_cell.length_b   1.000
_cell.length_c   1.000
_cell.angle_alpha   90.00
_cell.angle_beta   90.00
_cell.angle_gamma   90.00
#
_symmetry.space_group_name_H-M   'P 1'
#
loop_
_entity.id
_entity.type
_entity.pdbx_description
1 polymer ?
#
loop_
_entity_poly.entity_id
_entity_poly.type
_entity_poly.pdbx_seq_one_letter_code
_entity_poly.pdbx_strand_id
1 'polypeptide(L)'
;MLTTVVGSYPPLLKNPSSFSDKISNVFGTYDAYKSAIELAVKDQVDAGIDIISDGQVRDGMVEIFANSIYGMTVEDNTPKIVGKIMPSPKSICANDLKFAIKVAEGISIEYGQKPKKTLEGSVKGVKGIVTGPSTLVFSSRIEGYYNKKEDAVIDLAYALHKEAEHLERAGAAVVQIDEPFISTGVVDINVAKKAVGIIADGLAVPVSMHVCGEVADIFDELLKFSVDIADFEFAGIPANINALENVNLHGKKIGFGCVDNKTDRIESKEEVENLIKRGIDLIGAENMIADPDCGMRLRSRESALSKLKVMVNVAKNF
;
A
#
# COMPACT_ATOMS: atom_id res chain seq x y z
N MET A 1 -5.19 11.19 15.80
CA MET A 1 -4.05 11.00 14.84
C MET A 1 -4.54 10.74 13.42
N LEU A 2 -3.66 10.80 12.40
CA LEU A 2 -3.98 10.43 11.02
C LEU A 2 -4.24 8.92 10.92
N THR A 3 -5.11 8.55 9.97
CA THR A 3 -5.43 7.16 9.67
C THR A 3 -5.18 6.85 8.20
N THR A 4 -4.69 5.64 7.91
CA THR A 4 -4.50 5.16 6.54
C THR A 4 -4.84 3.67 6.43
N VAL A 5 -4.60 3.09 5.27
CA VAL A 5 -4.67 1.64 5.01
C VAL A 5 -3.35 1.21 4.39
N VAL A 6 -2.97 -0.06 4.49
CA VAL A 6 -1.82 -0.59 3.75
C VAL A 6 -2.11 -0.55 2.25
N GLY A 7 -3.25 -1.11 1.82
CA GLY A 7 -3.63 -0.92 0.42
C GLY A 7 -4.72 -1.84 -0.07
N SER A 8 -4.48 -3.14 -0.08
CA SER A 8 -5.39 -4.09 -0.70
C SER A 8 -6.69 -4.28 0.10
N TYR A 9 -7.81 -4.39 -0.63
CA TYR A 9 -9.16 -4.55 -0.10
C TYR A 9 -9.85 -5.75 -0.79
N PRO A 10 -10.87 -6.40 -0.18
CA PRO A 10 -11.57 -7.52 -0.79
C PRO A 10 -12.13 -7.18 -2.18
N PRO A 11 -11.69 -7.87 -3.26
CA PRO A 11 -12.12 -7.55 -4.63
C PRO A 11 -13.50 -8.13 -4.91
N LEU A 12 -14.55 -7.35 -4.77
CA LEU A 12 -15.92 -7.74 -5.12
C LEU A 12 -16.23 -7.28 -6.55
N LEU A 13 -15.95 -8.15 -7.51
CA LEU A 13 -16.24 -7.90 -8.92
C LEU A 13 -17.74 -8.02 -9.19
N LYS A 14 -18.29 -7.10 -9.98
CA LYS A 14 -19.68 -7.15 -10.43
C LYS A 14 -19.75 -7.55 -11.90
N ASN A 15 -20.72 -8.37 -12.23
CA ASN A 15 -21.07 -8.64 -13.62
C ASN A 15 -21.75 -7.43 -14.27
N PRO A 16 -21.65 -7.26 -15.60
CA PRO A 16 -22.34 -6.18 -16.32
C PRO A 16 -23.85 -6.20 -16.05
N SER A 17 -24.36 -5.18 -15.35
CA SER A 17 -25.77 -5.12 -14.93
C SER A 17 -26.57 -4.08 -15.70
N SER A 18 -26.02 -2.90 -15.94
CA SER A 18 -26.66 -1.83 -16.69
C SER A 18 -26.64 -2.10 -18.21
N PHE A 19 -27.51 -1.43 -18.96
CA PHE A 19 -27.49 -1.49 -20.43
C PHE A 19 -26.16 -1.00 -21.01
N SER A 20 -25.57 0.06 -20.42
CA SER A 20 -24.26 0.57 -20.78
C SER A 20 -23.15 -0.45 -20.54
N ASP A 21 -23.18 -1.14 -19.37
CA ASP A 21 -22.17 -2.16 -19.03
C ASP A 21 -22.24 -3.34 -20.01
N LYS A 22 -23.46 -3.76 -20.38
CA LYS A 22 -23.66 -4.85 -21.34
C LYS A 22 -23.14 -4.48 -22.72
N ILE A 23 -23.38 -3.25 -23.18
CA ILE A 23 -22.79 -2.74 -24.43
C ILE A 23 -21.26 -2.72 -24.33
N SER A 24 -20.69 -2.14 -23.27
CA SER A 24 -19.26 -2.09 -23.06
C SER A 24 -18.63 -3.48 -23.01
N ASN A 25 -19.32 -4.46 -22.42
CA ASN A 25 -18.87 -5.85 -22.38
C ASN A 25 -18.85 -6.49 -23.78
N VAL A 26 -19.85 -6.22 -24.62
CA VAL A 26 -19.88 -6.70 -26.03
C VAL A 26 -18.70 -6.14 -26.83
N PHE A 27 -18.32 -4.88 -26.57
CA PHE A 27 -17.16 -4.23 -27.22
C PHE A 27 -15.82 -4.50 -26.52
N GLY A 28 -15.79 -5.34 -25.47
CA GLY A 28 -14.56 -5.66 -24.73
C GLY A 28 -13.98 -4.48 -23.93
N THR A 29 -14.79 -3.45 -23.66
CA THR A 29 -14.38 -2.24 -22.93
C THR A 29 -14.91 -2.20 -21.49
N TYR A 30 -15.66 -3.22 -21.06
CA TYR A 30 -16.13 -3.33 -19.69
C TYR A 30 -15.00 -3.69 -18.75
N ASP A 31 -14.82 -2.88 -17.71
CA ASP A 31 -13.83 -3.10 -16.66
C ASP A 31 -14.53 -3.44 -15.34
N ALA A 32 -14.59 -4.74 -15.00
CA ALA A 32 -15.23 -5.23 -13.79
C ALA A 32 -14.55 -4.74 -12.50
N TYR A 33 -13.28 -4.37 -12.58
CA TYR A 33 -12.50 -3.88 -11.42
C TYR A 33 -12.92 -2.47 -10.98
N LYS A 34 -13.46 -1.65 -11.87
CA LYS A 34 -13.97 -0.32 -11.50
C LYS A 34 -14.99 -0.37 -10.38
N SER A 35 -15.92 -1.32 -10.42
CA SER A 35 -16.90 -1.49 -9.36
C SER A 35 -16.28 -1.93 -8.04
N ALA A 36 -15.19 -2.68 -8.09
CA ALA A 36 -14.44 -3.08 -6.89
C ALA A 36 -13.64 -1.90 -6.30
N ILE A 37 -13.03 -1.05 -7.16
CA ILE A 37 -12.38 0.18 -6.73
C ILE A 37 -13.40 1.13 -6.06
N GLU A 38 -14.55 1.37 -6.71
CA GLU A 38 -15.63 2.19 -6.12
C GLU A 38 -16.04 1.70 -4.75
N LEU A 39 -16.20 0.38 -4.60
CA LEU A 39 -16.57 -0.22 -3.32
C LEU A 39 -15.48 -0.05 -2.27
N ALA A 40 -14.22 -0.30 -2.63
CA ALA A 40 -13.08 -0.15 -1.73
C ALA A 40 -12.94 1.31 -1.25
N VAL A 41 -13.03 2.26 -2.17
CA VAL A 41 -13.00 3.70 -1.85
C VAL A 41 -14.16 4.08 -0.94
N LYS A 42 -15.39 3.67 -1.28
CA LYS A 42 -16.57 3.97 -0.48
C LYS A 42 -16.47 3.43 0.94
N ASP A 43 -16.07 2.18 1.11
CA ASP A 43 -15.93 1.56 2.42
C ASP A 43 -14.87 2.25 3.28
N GLN A 44 -13.75 2.66 2.70
CA GLN A 44 -12.69 3.40 3.39
C GLN A 44 -13.16 4.82 3.79
N VAL A 45 -13.89 5.51 2.92
CA VAL A 45 -14.52 6.81 3.22
C VAL A 45 -15.56 6.66 4.33
N ASP A 46 -16.44 5.67 4.23
CA ASP A 46 -17.48 5.38 5.24
C ASP A 46 -16.89 4.97 6.60
N ALA A 47 -15.71 4.39 6.60
CA ALA A 47 -14.95 4.12 7.82
C ALA A 47 -14.28 5.37 8.40
N GLY A 48 -14.12 6.44 7.62
CA GLY A 48 -13.51 7.71 8.01
C GLY A 48 -11.98 7.71 7.91
N ILE A 49 -11.39 6.91 7.02
CA ILE A 49 -9.95 6.89 6.76
C ILE A 49 -9.51 8.23 6.14
N ASP A 50 -8.38 8.77 6.61
CA ASP A 50 -7.82 10.03 6.11
C ASP A 50 -7.07 9.87 4.78
N ILE A 51 -6.24 8.83 4.63
CA ILE A 51 -5.49 8.54 3.41
C ILE A 51 -5.89 7.15 2.93
N ILE A 52 -6.70 7.10 1.89
CA ILE A 52 -7.26 5.87 1.32
C ILE A 52 -6.39 5.30 0.19
N SER A 53 -6.76 4.12 -0.32
CA SER A 53 -6.20 3.49 -1.53
C SER A 53 -7.29 3.17 -2.55
N ASP A 54 -6.88 2.77 -3.76
CA ASP A 54 -7.77 2.19 -4.78
C ASP A 54 -8.23 0.75 -4.43
N GLY A 55 -7.71 0.20 -3.32
CA GLY A 55 -7.97 -1.15 -2.85
C GLY A 55 -7.11 -2.22 -3.52
N GLN A 56 -6.18 -1.87 -4.41
CA GLN A 56 -5.32 -2.82 -5.16
C GLN A 56 -6.10 -4.06 -5.63
N VAL A 57 -7.30 -3.86 -6.15
CA VAL A 57 -8.28 -4.93 -6.42
C VAL A 57 -7.96 -5.78 -7.65
N ARG A 58 -7.10 -5.27 -8.55
CA ARG A 58 -6.66 -6.03 -9.73
C ARG A 58 -5.78 -7.20 -9.29
N ASP A 59 -5.21 -7.91 -10.20
CA ASP A 59 -4.32 -9.09 -10.04
C ASP A 59 -3.53 -9.13 -8.70
N GLY A 60 -2.72 -10.13 -8.49
CA GLY A 60 -1.77 -10.18 -7.39
C GLY A 60 -0.78 -9.03 -7.47
N MET A 61 -0.24 -8.61 -6.30
CA MET A 61 0.69 -7.48 -6.21
C MET A 61 1.97 -7.68 -7.05
N VAL A 62 2.39 -8.91 -7.32
CA VAL A 62 3.55 -9.22 -8.15
C VAL A 62 3.17 -9.30 -9.62
N GLU A 63 2.07 -9.98 -9.94
CA GLU A 63 1.64 -10.29 -11.30
C GLU A 63 1.32 -9.03 -12.10
N ILE A 64 0.70 -8.01 -11.50
CA ILE A 64 0.36 -6.75 -12.17
C ILE A 64 1.62 -6.04 -12.69
N PHE A 65 2.71 -6.07 -11.92
CA PHE A 65 3.99 -5.49 -12.32
C PHE A 65 4.73 -6.38 -13.31
N ALA A 66 4.79 -7.70 -13.05
CA ALA A 66 5.46 -8.66 -13.92
C ALA A 66 4.87 -8.72 -15.33
N ASN A 67 3.57 -8.52 -15.48
CA ASN A 67 2.89 -8.43 -16.78
C ASN A 67 3.12 -7.11 -17.52
N SER A 68 3.64 -6.08 -16.85
CA SER A 68 3.72 -4.72 -17.38
C SER A 68 5.14 -4.22 -17.62
N ILE A 69 6.11 -4.70 -16.86
CA ILE A 69 7.51 -4.28 -16.91
C ILE A 69 8.24 -5.07 -17.99
N TYR A 70 8.98 -4.39 -18.87
CA TYR A 70 9.81 -5.08 -19.85
C TYR A 70 10.87 -5.96 -19.19
N GLY A 71 11.10 -7.13 -19.77
CA GLY A 71 12.02 -8.13 -19.26
C GLY A 71 11.42 -9.05 -18.20
N MET A 72 10.15 -8.82 -17.83
CA MET A 72 9.36 -9.70 -16.97
C MET A 72 8.19 -10.32 -17.73
N THR A 73 7.68 -11.43 -17.24
CA THR A 73 6.46 -12.10 -17.73
C THR A 73 5.85 -12.95 -16.61
N VAL A 74 4.60 -13.38 -16.80
CA VAL A 74 3.96 -14.39 -15.95
C VAL A 74 3.60 -15.59 -16.81
N GLU A 75 4.12 -16.75 -16.48
CA GLU A 75 3.82 -18.03 -17.16
C GLU A 75 3.40 -19.05 -16.10
N ASP A 76 2.29 -19.74 -16.33
CA ASP A 76 1.72 -20.72 -15.40
C ASP A 76 1.60 -20.17 -13.95
N ASN A 77 1.10 -18.95 -13.81
CA ASN A 77 1.02 -18.19 -12.56
C ASN A 77 2.36 -17.98 -11.83
N THR A 78 3.47 -18.14 -12.54
CA THR A 78 4.82 -17.92 -12.01
C THR A 78 5.42 -16.67 -12.64
N PRO A 79 5.72 -15.62 -11.86
CA PRO A 79 6.47 -14.47 -12.35
C PRO A 79 7.89 -14.86 -12.73
N LYS A 80 8.37 -14.37 -13.88
CA LYS A 80 9.70 -14.65 -14.43
C LYS A 80 10.38 -13.39 -14.88
N ILE A 81 11.70 -13.36 -14.73
CA ILE A 81 12.58 -12.34 -15.31
C ILE A 81 13.34 -13.00 -16.45
N VAL A 82 12.93 -12.69 -17.68
CA VAL A 82 13.40 -13.36 -18.91
C VAL A 82 14.34 -12.50 -19.75
N GLY A 83 14.53 -11.23 -19.40
CA GLY A 83 15.36 -10.30 -20.15
C GLY A 83 15.82 -9.11 -19.30
N LYS A 84 16.46 -8.14 -19.96
CA LYS A 84 16.82 -6.88 -19.29
C LYS A 84 15.55 -6.13 -18.86
N ILE A 85 15.48 -5.80 -17.58
CA ILE A 85 14.39 -5.02 -17.00
C ILE A 85 14.47 -3.58 -17.49
N MET A 86 13.35 -3.06 -17.97
CA MET A 86 13.16 -1.66 -18.36
C MET A 86 11.77 -1.18 -17.93
N PRO A 87 11.58 0.12 -17.74
CA PRO A 87 10.29 0.67 -17.33
C PRO A 87 9.14 0.26 -18.28
N SER A 88 7.95 0.12 -17.72
CA SER A 88 6.74 -0.03 -18.53
C SER A 88 6.56 1.22 -19.41
N PRO A 89 6.10 1.06 -20.68
CA PRO A 89 5.86 2.17 -21.60
C PRO A 89 4.66 3.05 -21.17
N LYS A 90 3.83 2.52 -20.27
CA LYS A 90 2.66 3.20 -19.70
C LYS A 90 2.65 2.98 -18.21
N SER A 91 2.05 3.91 -17.47
CA SER A 91 1.82 3.68 -16.04
C SER A 91 0.97 2.42 -15.79
N ILE A 92 1.33 1.69 -14.78
CA ILE A 92 0.68 0.44 -14.37
C ILE A 92 -0.55 0.74 -13.51
N CYS A 93 -0.42 1.64 -12.52
CA CYS A 93 -1.43 1.88 -11.49
C CYS A 93 -2.10 3.26 -11.56
N ALA A 94 -1.55 4.24 -12.32
CA ALA A 94 -2.04 5.62 -12.30
C ALA A 94 -3.49 5.80 -12.78
N ASN A 95 -4.01 4.92 -13.63
CA ASN A 95 -5.40 5.00 -14.09
C ASN A 95 -6.38 4.63 -12.97
N ASP A 96 -6.06 3.62 -12.17
CA ASP A 96 -6.89 3.20 -11.04
C ASP A 96 -6.80 4.23 -9.91
N LEU A 97 -5.61 4.78 -9.66
CA LEU A 97 -5.43 5.89 -8.72
C LEU A 97 -6.30 7.11 -9.10
N LYS A 98 -6.25 7.55 -10.37
CA LYS A 98 -7.09 8.66 -10.85
C LYS A 98 -8.58 8.37 -10.71
N PHE A 99 -8.97 7.13 -10.97
CA PHE A 99 -10.34 6.71 -10.81
C PHE A 99 -10.77 6.73 -9.34
N ALA A 100 -9.94 6.22 -8.43
CA ALA A 100 -10.18 6.26 -6.99
C ALA A 100 -10.29 7.70 -6.47
N ILE A 101 -9.42 8.61 -6.91
CA ILE A 101 -9.49 10.05 -6.58
C ILE A 101 -10.85 10.63 -7.02
N LYS A 102 -11.26 10.37 -8.27
CA LYS A 102 -12.54 10.85 -8.79
C LYS A 102 -13.74 10.31 -8.00
N VAL A 103 -13.71 9.04 -7.60
CA VAL A 103 -14.77 8.42 -6.78
C VAL A 103 -14.81 9.09 -5.40
N ALA A 104 -13.67 9.28 -4.76
CA ALA A 104 -13.59 9.93 -3.43
C ALA A 104 -14.10 11.38 -3.48
N GLU A 105 -13.77 12.14 -4.52
CA GLU A 105 -14.30 13.50 -4.73
C GLU A 105 -15.82 13.50 -4.92
N GLY A 106 -16.36 12.56 -5.71
CA GLY A 106 -17.81 12.39 -5.91
C GLY A 106 -18.55 12.12 -4.60
N ILE A 107 -18.04 11.23 -3.77
CA ILE A 107 -18.61 10.92 -2.45
C ILE A 107 -18.61 12.16 -1.54
N SER A 108 -17.53 12.93 -1.53
CA SER A 108 -17.42 14.17 -0.72
C SER A 108 -18.49 15.19 -1.12
N ILE A 109 -18.83 15.28 -2.39
CA ILE A 109 -19.93 16.17 -2.88
C ILE A 109 -21.29 15.68 -2.40
N GLU A 110 -21.56 14.37 -2.47
CA GLU A 110 -22.82 13.78 -1.98
C GLU A 110 -23.07 14.04 -0.50
N TYR A 111 -22.02 14.04 0.33
CA TYR A 111 -22.11 14.39 1.76
C TYR A 111 -22.16 15.91 2.03
N GLY A 112 -22.33 16.75 0.99
CA GLY A 112 -22.47 18.20 1.13
C GLY A 112 -21.17 18.92 1.48
N GLN A 113 -20.04 18.25 1.37
CA GLN A 113 -18.71 18.86 1.55
C GLN A 113 -18.27 19.50 0.24
N LYS A 114 -17.94 20.81 0.26
CA LYS A 114 -17.37 21.46 -0.93
C LYS A 114 -15.99 20.85 -1.21
N PRO A 115 -15.70 20.43 -2.46
CA PRO A 115 -14.36 20.01 -2.84
C PRO A 115 -13.42 21.20 -2.60
N LYS A 116 -12.62 21.16 -1.54
CA LYS A 116 -11.57 22.12 -1.30
C LYS A 116 -10.30 21.61 -1.96
N LYS A 117 -9.54 22.50 -2.63
CA LYS A 117 -8.18 22.27 -3.10
C LYS A 117 -7.17 21.97 -1.97
N THR A 118 -7.58 22.06 -0.73
CA THR A 118 -6.84 21.73 0.46
C THR A 118 -7.64 20.70 1.24
N LEU A 119 -6.97 19.63 1.61
CA LEU A 119 -7.41 18.42 2.31
C LEU A 119 -8.09 18.67 3.69
N GLU A 120 -9.09 19.54 3.75
CA GLU A 120 -9.97 19.76 4.89
C GLU A 120 -11.34 19.12 4.64
N GLY A 121 -11.35 17.81 4.53
CA GLY A 121 -12.53 16.96 4.41
C GLY A 121 -12.28 15.64 5.12
N SER A 122 -13.20 14.68 5.02
CA SER A 122 -13.04 13.37 5.63
C SER A 122 -11.89 12.56 5.00
N VAL A 123 -11.54 12.79 3.73
CA VAL A 123 -10.42 12.14 3.03
C VAL A 123 -9.35 13.17 2.70
N LYS A 124 -8.12 12.92 3.15
CA LYS A 124 -6.96 13.79 2.92
C LYS A 124 -6.18 13.44 1.65
N GLY A 125 -6.47 12.30 1.04
CA GLY A 125 -5.90 11.90 -0.24
C GLY A 125 -5.98 10.42 -0.52
N VAL A 126 -5.49 10.05 -1.70
CA VAL A 126 -5.39 8.65 -2.13
C VAL A 126 -3.91 8.33 -2.29
N LYS A 127 -3.43 7.22 -1.70
CA LYS A 127 -2.07 6.76 -1.90
C LYS A 127 -1.95 5.98 -3.21
N GLY A 128 -0.83 6.15 -3.91
CA GLY A 128 -0.39 5.27 -4.99
C GLY A 128 0.56 4.22 -4.45
N ILE A 129 0.46 2.96 -4.91
CA ILE A 129 1.20 1.85 -4.33
C ILE A 129 1.97 1.13 -5.43
N VAL A 130 3.24 0.81 -5.14
CA VAL A 130 4.10 -0.02 -5.97
C VAL A 130 4.61 -1.20 -5.16
N THR A 131 4.66 -2.38 -5.76
CA THR A 131 5.37 -3.50 -5.16
C THR A 131 6.86 -3.25 -5.28
N GLY A 132 7.57 -3.43 -4.17
CA GLY A 132 8.99 -3.13 -4.10
C GLY A 132 9.87 -4.08 -4.93
N PRO A 133 11.05 -3.60 -5.35
CA PRO A 133 11.91 -4.32 -6.29
C PRO A 133 12.47 -5.62 -5.71
N SER A 134 12.78 -5.65 -4.41
CA SER A 134 13.23 -6.89 -3.76
C SER A 134 12.14 -7.94 -3.77
N THR A 135 10.91 -7.54 -3.43
CA THR A 135 9.75 -8.43 -3.45
C THR A 135 9.49 -8.99 -4.85
N LEU A 136 9.52 -8.14 -5.89
CA LEU A 136 9.33 -8.58 -7.27
C LEU A 136 10.40 -9.58 -7.72
N VAL A 137 11.68 -9.31 -7.44
CA VAL A 137 12.79 -10.21 -7.84
C VAL A 137 12.74 -11.53 -7.07
N PHE A 138 12.52 -11.48 -5.75
CA PHE A 138 12.55 -12.70 -4.93
C PHE A 138 11.29 -13.55 -5.07
N SER A 139 10.18 -12.96 -5.56
CA SER A 139 8.98 -13.69 -5.99
C SER A 139 9.09 -14.25 -7.41
N SER A 140 10.11 -13.89 -8.18
CA SER A 140 10.26 -14.27 -9.58
C SER A 140 11.34 -15.30 -9.78
N ARG A 141 11.17 -16.15 -10.82
CA ARG A 141 12.24 -16.99 -11.34
C ARG A 141 13.08 -16.18 -12.32
N ILE A 142 14.41 -16.13 -12.12
CA ILE A 142 15.33 -15.51 -13.08
C ILE A 142 15.69 -16.53 -14.16
N GLU A 143 15.40 -16.20 -15.42
CA GLU A 143 15.71 -17.00 -16.59
C GLU A 143 16.53 -16.14 -17.59
N GLY A 144 17.87 -16.27 -17.55
CA GLY A 144 18.76 -15.71 -18.55
C GLY A 144 19.53 -14.47 -18.13
N TYR A 145 19.09 -13.26 -18.45
CA TYR A 145 19.90 -12.03 -18.48
C TYR A 145 20.71 -11.72 -17.20
N TYR A 146 20.12 -11.91 -16.03
CA TYR A 146 20.76 -11.58 -14.76
C TYR A 146 21.46 -12.78 -14.14
N ASN A 147 22.74 -12.61 -13.77
CA ASN A 147 23.51 -13.60 -13.01
C ASN A 147 23.37 -13.43 -11.48
N LYS A 148 22.99 -12.23 -11.04
CA LYS A 148 22.79 -11.88 -9.63
C LYS A 148 21.41 -11.23 -9.46
N LYS A 149 20.72 -11.61 -8.38
CA LYS A 149 19.42 -11.01 -8.02
C LYS A 149 19.54 -9.54 -7.73
N GLU A 150 20.64 -9.14 -7.11
CA GLU A 150 20.92 -7.76 -6.72
C GLU A 150 20.92 -6.81 -7.92
N ASP A 151 21.48 -7.24 -9.06
CA ASP A 151 21.48 -6.44 -10.30
C ASP A 151 20.06 -6.26 -10.84
N ALA A 152 19.23 -7.31 -10.77
CA ALA A 152 17.81 -7.23 -11.15
C ALA A 152 17.01 -6.31 -10.19
N VAL A 153 17.29 -6.35 -8.90
CA VAL A 153 16.67 -5.45 -7.90
C VAL A 153 16.95 -3.98 -8.25
N ILE A 154 18.20 -3.66 -8.61
CA ILE A 154 18.56 -2.27 -8.96
C ILE A 154 17.91 -1.83 -10.27
N ASP A 155 17.92 -2.66 -11.31
CA ASP A 155 17.26 -2.32 -12.58
C ASP A 155 15.73 -2.18 -12.40
N LEU A 156 15.13 -3.01 -11.55
CA LEU A 156 13.72 -2.89 -11.16
C LEU A 156 13.44 -1.59 -10.40
N ALA A 157 14.32 -1.17 -9.51
CA ALA A 157 14.17 0.09 -8.79
C ALA A 157 14.09 1.28 -9.75
N TYR A 158 14.92 1.33 -10.79
CA TYR A 158 14.81 2.37 -11.84
C TYR A 158 13.51 2.28 -12.64
N ALA A 159 13.03 1.07 -12.93
CA ALA A 159 11.75 0.89 -13.61
C ALA A 159 10.57 1.36 -12.74
N LEU A 160 10.57 1.03 -11.45
CA LEU A 160 9.55 1.42 -10.49
C LEU A 160 9.61 2.90 -10.10
N HIS A 161 10.79 3.53 -10.12
CA HIS A 161 10.90 4.98 -9.99
C HIS A 161 10.05 5.71 -11.04
N LYS A 162 10.05 5.22 -12.30
CA LYS A 162 9.19 5.79 -13.34
C LYS A 162 7.70 5.61 -13.05
N GLU A 163 7.31 4.50 -12.46
CA GLU A 163 5.93 4.30 -12.02
C GLU A 163 5.58 5.23 -10.84
N ALA A 164 6.48 5.39 -9.87
CA ALA A 164 6.30 6.31 -8.75
C ALA A 164 6.11 7.76 -9.23
N GLU A 165 6.90 8.23 -10.22
CA GLU A 165 6.69 9.52 -10.89
C GLU A 165 5.32 9.61 -11.60
N HIS A 166 4.84 8.51 -12.19
CA HIS A 166 3.51 8.48 -12.81
C HIS A 166 2.40 8.61 -11.75
N LEU A 167 2.54 7.94 -10.62
CA LEU A 167 1.59 8.01 -9.50
C LEU A 167 1.56 9.42 -8.90
N GLU A 168 2.71 10.04 -8.66
CA GLU A 168 2.79 11.42 -8.21
C GLU A 168 2.08 12.38 -9.18
N ARG A 169 2.40 12.32 -10.49
CA ARG A 169 1.72 13.13 -11.53
C ARG A 169 0.23 12.82 -11.65
N ALA A 170 -0.21 11.63 -11.25
CA ALA A 170 -1.62 11.26 -11.23
C ALA A 170 -2.37 11.84 -10.03
N GLY A 171 -1.67 12.42 -9.03
CA GLY A 171 -2.24 13.04 -7.86
C GLY A 171 -2.18 12.18 -6.59
N ALA A 172 -1.25 11.22 -6.52
CA ALA A 172 -1.02 10.48 -5.26
C ALA A 172 -0.70 11.45 -4.12
N ALA A 173 -1.33 11.27 -2.97
CA ALA A 173 -1.00 12.00 -1.76
C ALA A 173 0.22 11.43 -1.03
N VAL A 174 0.49 10.16 -1.23
CA VAL A 174 1.63 9.38 -0.73
C VAL A 174 1.96 8.34 -1.79
N VAL A 175 3.23 8.06 -2.04
CA VAL A 175 3.67 6.87 -2.79
C VAL A 175 4.15 5.83 -1.78
N GLN A 176 3.56 4.64 -1.80
CA GLN A 176 3.93 3.53 -0.92
C GLN A 176 4.67 2.45 -1.70
N ILE A 177 5.71 1.89 -1.08
CA ILE A 177 6.51 0.78 -1.59
C ILE A 177 6.30 -0.42 -0.68
N ASP A 178 5.74 -1.52 -1.19
CA ASP A 178 5.46 -2.73 -0.42
C ASP A 178 6.61 -3.73 -0.56
N GLU A 179 7.36 -3.97 0.51
CA GLU A 179 8.56 -4.81 0.54
C GLU A 179 8.49 -5.96 1.58
N PRO A 180 7.48 -6.84 1.51
CA PRO A 180 7.32 -7.93 2.47
C PRO A 180 8.51 -8.90 2.53
N PHE A 181 9.30 -9.05 1.46
CA PHE A 181 10.43 -9.96 1.46
C PHE A 181 11.63 -9.51 2.31
N ILE A 182 11.69 -8.23 2.71
CA ILE A 182 12.79 -7.74 3.56
C ILE A 182 12.77 -8.44 4.93
N SER A 183 11.59 -8.63 5.53
CA SER A 183 11.46 -9.30 6.84
C SER A 183 11.85 -10.77 6.84
N THR A 184 11.90 -11.41 5.67
CA THR A 184 12.26 -12.83 5.55
C THR A 184 13.76 -13.11 5.72
N GLY A 185 14.60 -12.08 5.67
CA GLY A 185 16.07 -12.21 5.75
C GLY A 185 16.75 -12.75 4.49
N VAL A 186 16.00 -13.03 3.41
CA VAL A 186 16.59 -13.51 2.13
C VAL A 186 17.11 -12.38 1.26
N VAL A 187 16.75 -11.13 1.56
CA VAL A 187 17.13 -9.92 0.83
C VAL A 187 18.33 -9.27 1.53
N ASP A 188 19.35 -8.89 0.77
CA ASP A 188 20.41 -8.01 1.32
C ASP A 188 19.82 -6.63 1.62
N ILE A 189 19.80 -6.26 2.88
CA ILE A 189 19.19 -5.02 3.37
C ILE A 189 19.83 -3.76 2.76
N ASN A 190 21.12 -3.80 2.43
CA ASN A 190 21.82 -2.66 1.81
C ASN A 190 21.40 -2.51 0.34
N VAL A 191 21.17 -3.62 -0.35
CA VAL A 191 20.65 -3.61 -1.73
C VAL A 191 19.22 -3.08 -1.71
N ALA A 192 18.37 -3.57 -0.80
CA ALA A 192 16.99 -3.09 -0.64
C ALA A 192 16.96 -1.59 -0.31
N LYS A 193 17.79 -1.13 0.63
CA LYS A 193 17.90 0.28 1.02
C LYS A 193 18.29 1.17 -0.18
N LYS A 194 19.28 0.75 -0.96
CA LYS A 194 19.66 1.46 -2.20
C LYS A 194 18.51 1.50 -3.19
N ALA A 195 17.84 0.38 -3.40
CA ALA A 195 16.74 0.26 -4.36
C ALA A 195 15.53 1.11 -3.99
N VAL A 196 15.11 1.11 -2.71
CA VAL A 196 14.05 1.99 -2.21
C VAL A 196 14.46 3.46 -2.34
N GLY A 197 15.72 3.80 -2.05
CA GLY A 197 16.25 5.15 -2.24
C GLY A 197 16.16 5.62 -3.70
N ILE A 198 16.42 4.74 -4.69
CA ILE A 198 16.25 5.06 -6.12
C ILE A 198 14.78 5.35 -6.44
N ILE A 199 13.83 4.58 -5.89
CA ILE A 199 12.40 4.82 -6.15
C ILE A 199 11.95 6.15 -5.56
N ALA A 200 12.41 6.49 -4.37
CA ALA A 200 12.01 7.69 -3.64
C ALA A 200 12.67 8.98 -4.17
N ASP A 201 13.76 8.86 -4.91
CA ASP A 201 14.58 10.00 -5.33
C ASP A 201 13.77 11.01 -6.18
N GLY A 202 13.80 12.28 -5.78
CA GLY A 202 13.18 13.38 -6.50
C GLY A 202 11.64 13.45 -6.46
N LEU A 203 10.96 12.55 -5.75
CA LEU A 203 9.51 12.66 -5.51
C LEU A 203 9.21 13.83 -4.56
N ALA A 204 8.20 14.63 -4.90
CA ALA A 204 7.76 15.77 -4.08
C ALA A 204 6.67 15.38 -3.05
N VAL A 205 6.04 14.20 -3.21
CA VAL A 205 5.08 13.65 -2.26
C VAL A 205 5.77 12.74 -1.25
N PRO A 206 5.26 12.61 -0.02
CA PRO A 206 5.80 11.68 0.96
C PRO A 206 5.88 10.25 0.41
N VAL A 207 6.96 9.55 0.76
CA VAL A 207 7.16 8.14 0.43
C VAL A 207 6.97 7.30 1.69
N SER A 208 6.16 6.25 1.59
CA SER A 208 5.95 5.23 2.61
C SER A 208 6.59 3.92 2.18
N MET A 209 7.10 3.15 3.13
CA MET A 209 7.53 1.77 2.89
C MET A 209 6.82 0.84 3.88
N HIS A 210 6.05 -0.11 3.36
CA HIS A 210 5.42 -1.16 4.17
C HIS A 210 6.25 -2.43 4.17
N VAL A 211 6.58 -2.92 5.37
CA VAL A 211 7.28 -4.20 5.58
C VAL A 211 6.46 -5.02 6.57
N CYS A 212 5.70 -5.99 6.07
CA CYS A 212 4.97 -6.91 6.92
C CYS A 212 5.88 -8.00 7.51
N GLY A 213 5.43 -8.63 8.60
CA GLY A 213 6.17 -9.67 9.28
C GLY A 213 6.94 -9.18 10.52
N GLU A 214 7.71 -10.09 11.11
CA GLU A 214 8.57 -9.76 12.25
C GLU A 214 9.81 -9.01 11.77
N VAL A 215 10.00 -7.81 12.30
CA VAL A 215 11.08 -6.90 11.91
C VAL A 215 11.91 -6.40 13.09
N ALA A 216 11.64 -6.89 14.30
CA ALA A 216 12.29 -6.39 15.52
C ALA A 216 13.82 -6.37 15.42
N ASP A 217 14.43 -7.44 14.89
CA ASP A 217 15.89 -7.57 14.80
C ASP A 217 16.54 -6.65 13.75
N ILE A 218 15.77 -6.14 12.78
CA ILE A 218 16.25 -5.28 11.69
C ILE A 218 15.63 -3.88 11.71
N PHE A 219 14.87 -3.55 12.76
CA PHE A 219 14.07 -2.34 12.83
C PHE A 219 14.89 -1.06 12.65
N ASP A 220 16.02 -0.95 13.35
CA ASP A 220 16.95 0.19 13.23
C ASP A 220 17.50 0.36 11.81
N GLU A 221 17.74 -0.74 11.09
CA GLU A 221 18.20 -0.68 9.70
C GLU A 221 17.07 -0.23 8.77
N LEU A 222 15.83 -0.65 9.01
CA LEU A 222 14.67 -0.21 8.24
C LEU A 222 14.42 1.29 8.40
N LEU A 223 14.65 1.84 9.57
CA LEU A 223 14.52 3.28 9.80
C LEU A 223 15.60 4.14 9.11
N LYS A 224 16.64 3.52 8.54
CA LYS A 224 17.66 4.22 7.74
C LYS A 224 17.36 4.27 6.24
N PHE A 225 16.22 3.68 5.79
CA PHE A 225 15.77 3.79 4.41
C PHE A 225 15.35 5.22 4.09
N SER A 226 15.51 5.65 2.84
CA SER A 226 15.16 7.01 2.39
C SER A 226 13.65 7.12 2.12
N VAL A 227 12.85 7.03 3.17
CA VAL A 227 11.39 7.18 3.14
C VAL A 227 10.93 8.10 4.28
N ASP A 228 9.75 8.69 4.16
CA ASP A 228 9.17 9.58 5.17
C ASP A 228 8.33 8.81 6.20
N ILE A 229 7.75 7.69 5.78
CA ILE A 229 6.89 6.83 6.60
C ILE A 229 7.41 5.40 6.52
N ALA A 230 7.67 4.79 7.68
CA ALA A 230 8.01 3.38 7.81
C ALA A 230 6.83 2.66 8.48
N ASP A 231 6.25 1.69 7.79
CA ASP A 231 4.96 1.10 8.12
C ASP A 231 5.12 -0.38 8.46
N PHE A 232 4.61 -0.79 9.65
CA PHE A 232 4.87 -2.10 10.24
C PHE A 232 3.65 -2.69 10.97
N GLU A 233 3.61 -4.02 11.12
CA GLU A 233 2.63 -4.76 11.90
C GLU A 233 2.95 -4.68 13.41
N PHE A 234 1.99 -4.35 14.26
CA PHE A 234 2.14 -4.40 15.71
C PHE A 234 1.00 -5.15 16.41
N ALA A 235 -0.20 -5.21 15.82
CA ALA A 235 -1.32 -5.94 16.42
C ALA A 235 -1.11 -7.45 16.30
N GLY A 236 -0.79 -7.96 15.13
CA GLY A 236 -0.57 -9.38 14.88
C GLY A 236 0.85 -9.85 15.18
N ILE A 237 1.80 -8.93 15.42
CA ILE A 237 3.20 -9.23 15.75
C ILE A 237 3.65 -8.37 16.94
N PRO A 238 3.27 -8.77 18.17
CA PRO A 238 3.60 -7.99 19.37
C PRO A 238 5.10 -7.81 19.64
N ALA A 239 5.97 -8.65 19.06
CA ALA A 239 7.43 -8.51 19.18
C ALA A 239 7.94 -7.19 18.58
N ASN A 240 7.31 -6.70 17.50
CA ASN A 240 7.73 -5.48 16.83
C ASN A 240 7.58 -4.23 17.71
N ILE A 241 6.65 -4.21 18.67
CA ILE A 241 6.46 -3.03 19.52
C ILE A 241 7.65 -2.78 20.45
N ASN A 242 8.37 -3.84 20.81
CA ASN A 242 9.55 -3.71 21.67
C ASN A 242 10.72 -3.00 20.93
N ALA A 243 10.74 -3.08 19.60
CA ALA A 243 11.72 -2.36 18.79
C ALA A 243 11.52 -0.84 18.79
N LEU A 244 10.38 -0.34 19.26
CA LEU A 244 10.12 1.09 19.44
C LEU A 244 10.76 1.64 20.72
N GLU A 245 11.26 0.80 21.63
CA GLU A 245 11.88 1.24 22.86
C GLU A 245 13.24 1.92 22.58
N ASN A 246 13.35 3.21 22.93
CA ASN A 246 14.56 4.03 22.74
C ASN A 246 15.01 4.18 21.27
N VAL A 247 14.12 3.96 20.31
CA VAL A 247 14.43 4.03 18.88
C VAL A 247 14.68 5.47 18.41
N ASN A 248 15.61 5.64 17.48
CA ASN A 248 15.75 6.89 16.74
C ASN A 248 14.94 6.82 15.43
N LEU A 249 13.84 7.55 15.36
CA LEU A 249 12.97 7.59 14.18
C LEU A 249 13.58 8.29 12.96
N HIS A 250 14.74 8.95 13.10
CA HIS A 250 15.38 9.71 12.02
C HIS A 250 14.44 10.71 11.32
N GLY A 251 13.48 11.30 12.05
CA GLY A 251 12.47 12.23 11.54
C GLY A 251 11.32 11.57 10.78
N LYS A 252 11.22 10.25 10.76
CA LYS A 252 10.14 9.51 10.12
C LYS A 252 8.87 9.45 10.97
N LYS A 253 7.74 9.24 10.30
CA LYS A 253 6.53 8.74 10.93
C LYS A 253 6.49 7.22 10.86
N ILE A 254 5.81 6.62 11.82
CA ILE A 254 5.53 5.18 11.86
C ILE A 254 4.10 4.93 11.42
N GLY A 255 3.90 4.18 10.34
CA GLY A 255 2.65 3.48 10.05
C GLY A 255 2.48 2.39 11.10
N PHE A 256 1.49 2.59 11.97
CA PHE A 256 1.34 1.79 13.17
C PHE A 256 0.16 0.83 13.00
N GLY A 257 0.47 -0.41 12.57
CA GLY A 257 -0.49 -1.49 12.43
C GLY A 257 -1.18 -1.81 13.75
N CYS A 258 -2.45 -1.43 13.89
CA CYS A 258 -3.16 -1.56 15.16
C CYS A 258 -4.42 -2.42 15.12
N VAL A 259 -4.68 -3.07 13.97
CA VAL A 259 -5.68 -4.13 13.81
C VAL A 259 -5.09 -5.28 12.99
N ASP A 260 -5.22 -6.52 13.52
CA ASP A 260 -4.70 -7.72 12.89
C ASP A 260 -5.52 -8.09 11.64
N ASN A 261 -4.88 -8.27 10.51
CA ASN A 261 -5.52 -8.66 9.24
C ASN A 261 -5.47 -10.18 8.95
N LYS A 262 -4.90 -10.99 9.83
CA LYS A 262 -4.76 -12.46 9.63
C LYS A 262 -6.06 -13.21 9.86
N THR A 263 -6.98 -12.62 10.61
CA THR A 263 -8.28 -13.22 10.97
C THR A 263 -9.45 -12.28 10.68
N ASP A 264 -10.67 -12.83 10.55
CA ASP A 264 -11.91 -12.05 10.44
C ASP A 264 -12.45 -11.59 11.80
N ARG A 265 -11.79 -11.91 12.94
CA ARG A 265 -12.12 -11.39 14.27
C ARG A 265 -11.97 -9.87 14.27
N ILE A 266 -12.96 -9.19 14.79
CA ILE A 266 -12.92 -7.75 14.95
C ILE A 266 -12.41 -7.44 16.36
N GLU A 267 -11.38 -6.62 16.48
CA GLU A 267 -10.80 -6.17 17.72
C GLU A 267 -11.83 -5.33 18.51
N SER A 268 -11.80 -5.44 19.82
CA SER A 268 -12.53 -4.51 20.68
C SER A 268 -11.87 -3.13 20.64
N LYS A 269 -12.65 -2.08 20.93
CA LYS A 269 -12.09 -0.72 21.06
C LYS A 269 -10.98 -0.65 22.11
N GLU A 270 -11.13 -1.38 23.21
CA GLU A 270 -10.16 -1.42 24.30
C GLU A 270 -8.83 -2.03 23.86
N GLU A 271 -8.84 -3.14 23.07
CA GLU A 271 -7.63 -3.74 22.50
C GLU A 271 -6.87 -2.74 21.63
N VAL A 272 -7.56 -2.08 20.68
CA VAL A 272 -6.94 -1.10 19.78
C VAL A 272 -6.46 0.13 20.56
N GLU A 273 -7.23 0.61 21.53
CA GLU A 273 -6.87 1.76 22.36
C GLU A 273 -5.61 1.50 23.19
N ASN A 274 -5.53 0.32 23.83
CA ASN A 274 -4.37 -0.06 24.63
C ASN A 274 -3.10 -0.17 23.77
N LEU A 275 -3.21 -0.74 22.56
CA LEU A 275 -2.10 -0.85 21.63
C LEU A 275 -1.62 0.54 21.14
N ILE A 276 -2.55 1.41 20.74
CA ILE A 276 -2.24 2.78 20.31
C ILE A 276 -1.58 3.57 21.45
N LYS A 277 -2.14 3.52 22.69
CA LYS A 277 -1.55 4.17 23.86
C LYS A 277 -0.11 3.71 24.09
N ARG A 278 0.15 2.41 24.01
CA ARG A 278 1.52 1.88 24.14
C ARG A 278 2.46 2.44 23.07
N GLY A 279 2.02 2.56 21.82
CA GLY A 279 2.79 3.23 20.77
C GLY A 279 3.05 4.70 21.08
N ILE A 280 2.02 5.43 21.55
CA ILE A 280 2.14 6.84 21.93
C ILE A 280 3.15 7.04 23.06
N ASP A 281 3.11 6.17 24.08
CA ASP A 281 4.05 6.23 25.22
C ASP A 281 5.51 6.03 24.78
N LEU A 282 5.74 5.27 23.68
CA LEU A 282 7.08 4.96 23.17
C LEU A 282 7.62 6.03 22.21
N ILE A 283 6.79 6.52 21.27
CA ILE A 283 7.26 7.37 20.18
C ILE A 283 6.49 8.69 19.99
N GLY A 284 5.44 8.94 20.76
CA GLY A 284 4.59 10.14 20.65
C GLY A 284 3.55 10.05 19.54
N ALA A 285 2.36 10.59 19.78
CA ALA A 285 1.23 10.56 18.83
C ALA A 285 1.53 11.28 17.51
N GLU A 286 2.34 12.33 17.56
CA GLU A 286 2.77 13.12 16.40
C GLU A 286 3.62 12.34 15.41
N ASN A 287 4.24 11.24 15.84
CA ASN A 287 5.07 10.38 15.00
C ASN A 287 4.32 9.15 14.47
N MET A 288 3.03 9.01 14.77
CA MET A 288 2.22 7.85 14.40
C MET A 288 1.17 8.18 13.32
N ILE A 289 0.92 7.20 12.46
CA ILE A 289 -0.23 7.14 11.56
C ILE A 289 -0.87 5.76 11.80
N ALA A 290 -2.13 5.73 12.23
CA ALA A 290 -2.79 4.45 12.51
C ALA A 290 -3.24 3.78 11.20
N ASP A 291 -2.94 2.49 11.07
CA ASP A 291 -3.36 1.65 9.95
C ASP A 291 -3.61 0.20 10.38
N PRO A 292 -4.11 -0.67 9.47
CA PRO A 292 -4.10 -2.11 9.69
C PRO A 292 -2.68 -2.66 9.57
N ASP A 293 -2.41 -3.82 10.19
CA ASP A 293 -1.13 -4.51 10.10
C ASP A 293 -0.68 -4.79 8.66
N CYS A 294 -1.61 -5.09 7.77
CA CYS A 294 -1.33 -5.35 6.36
C CYS A 294 -2.60 -5.15 5.51
N GLY A 295 -2.52 -5.44 4.21
CA GLY A 295 -3.66 -5.41 3.31
C GLY A 295 -4.79 -6.37 3.70
N MET A 296 -6.04 -6.01 3.40
CA MET A 296 -7.22 -6.78 3.82
C MET A 296 -7.83 -7.65 2.71
N ARG A 297 -7.13 -7.85 1.59
CA ARG A 297 -7.64 -8.58 0.40
C ARG A 297 -8.27 -9.93 0.72
N LEU A 298 -7.73 -10.65 1.71
CA LEU A 298 -8.15 -12.00 2.09
C LEU A 298 -9.24 -12.02 3.18
N ARG A 299 -9.72 -10.87 3.61
CA ARG A 299 -10.81 -10.75 4.60
C ARG A 299 -12.16 -10.75 3.90
N SER A 300 -13.21 -11.05 4.66
CA SER A 300 -14.56 -10.69 4.20
C SER A 300 -14.69 -9.16 4.16
N ARG A 301 -15.52 -8.62 3.25
CA ARG A 301 -15.78 -7.17 3.21
C ARG A 301 -16.31 -6.65 4.55
N GLU A 302 -17.19 -7.42 5.18
CA GLU A 302 -17.79 -7.04 6.46
C GLU A 302 -16.74 -6.93 7.57
N SER A 303 -15.82 -7.90 7.64
CA SER A 303 -14.71 -7.86 8.59
C SER A 303 -13.77 -6.67 8.27
N ALA A 304 -13.36 -6.51 7.01
CA ALA A 304 -12.48 -5.42 6.61
C ALA A 304 -13.05 -4.03 6.99
N LEU A 305 -14.31 -3.77 6.62
CA LEU A 305 -14.97 -2.50 6.97
C LEU A 305 -15.11 -2.29 8.46
N SER A 306 -15.45 -3.35 9.22
CA SER A 306 -15.63 -3.27 10.67
C SER A 306 -14.32 -3.00 11.39
N LYS A 307 -13.22 -3.64 10.97
CA LYS A 307 -11.87 -3.39 11.49
C LYS A 307 -11.44 -1.95 11.25
N LEU A 308 -11.62 -1.42 10.03
CA LEU A 308 -11.32 -0.01 9.72
C LEU A 308 -12.13 0.95 10.60
N LYS A 309 -13.43 0.69 10.81
CA LYS A 309 -14.28 1.53 11.67
C LYS A 309 -13.84 1.53 13.12
N VAL A 310 -13.46 0.38 13.67
CA VAL A 310 -12.95 0.30 15.06
C VAL A 310 -11.65 1.08 15.16
N MET A 311 -10.70 0.86 14.25
CA MET A 311 -9.42 1.55 14.19
C MET A 311 -9.59 3.06 14.15
N VAL A 312 -10.39 3.59 13.21
CA VAL A 312 -10.63 5.03 13.06
C VAL A 312 -11.32 5.62 14.27
N ASN A 313 -12.33 4.93 14.82
CA ASN A 313 -13.05 5.39 15.98
C ASN A 313 -12.13 5.62 17.21
N VAL A 314 -11.13 4.74 17.35
CA VAL A 314 -10.15 4.85 18.44
C VAL A 314 -9.07 5.89 18.10
N ALA A 315 -8.47 5.81 16.92
CA ALA A 315 -7.36 6.68 16.52
C ALA A 315 -7.72 8.18 16.56
N LYS A 316 -8.98 8.53 16.28
CA LYS A 316 -9.45 9.93 16.30
C LYS A 316 -9.61 10.53 17.71
N ASN A 317 -9.43 9.77 18.77
CA ASN A 317 -9.42 10.29 20.14
C ASN A 317 -8.02 10.80 20.56
N PHE A 318 -7.03 10.55 19.76
CA PHE A 318 -5.63 10.97 19.89
C PHE A 318 -5.23 11.90 18.75
#